data_7c1f69d180d55742526ed2ac76602b40
#
_entry.id   7c1f69d180d55742526ed2ac76602b40
#
_cell.length_a   1.000
_cell.length_b   1.000
_cell.length_c   1.000
_cell.angle_alpha   90.00
_cell.angle_beta   90.00
_cell.angle_gamma   90.00
#
_symmetry.space_group_name_H-M   'P 1'
#
loop_
_entity.id
_entity.type
_entity.pdbx_description
1 polymer ?
#
loop_
_entity_poly.entity_id
_entity_poly.type
_entity_poly.pdbx_seq_one_letter_code
_entity_poly.pdbx_strand_id
1 'polypeptide(L)'
;MTYIVKFRDDALKEWLKLDKSIQQQFAKKLKKCSENPHIPSAKLRGLKDCYKIKLRASGFRLVYQVIDDMLIIAVVAVGKREHSNVYNLASERMR
;
A
#
# COMPACT_ATOMS: atom_id res chain seq x y z
N MET A 1 -11.39 -3.17 15.41
CA MET A 1 -10.06 -2.77 15.87
C MET A 1 -9.34 -2.00 14.79
N THR A 2 -8.58 -0.99 15.18
CA THR A 2 -7.89 -0.13 14.24
C THR A 2 -6.42 -0.53 14.11
N TYR A 3 -5.98 -0.77 12.89
CA TYR A 3 -4.59 -1.07 12.60
C TYR A 3 -3.78 0.23 12.50
N ILE A 4 -2.49 0.16 12.82
CA ILE A 4 -1.58 1.30 12.71
C ILE A 4 -0.87 1.21 11.36
N VAL A 5 -0.86 2.32 10.61
CA VAL A 5 -0.18 2.39 9.32
C VAL A 5 1.29 2.72 9.54
N LYS A 6 2.17 1.88 9.00
CA LYS A 6 3.62 2.11 9.02
C LYS A 6 4.17 1.93 7.61
N PHE A 7 5.31 2.54 7.34
CA PHE A 7 5.96 2.46 6.03
C PHE A 7 7.29 1.73 6.15
N ARG A 8 7.57 0.84 5.21
CA ARG A 8 8.93 0.36 5.02
C ARG A 8 9.80 1.53 4.56
N ASP A 9 11.09 1.47 4.84
CA ASP A 9 11.99 2.59 4.52
C ASP A 9 11.97 2.97 3.04
N ASP A 10 12.05 2.00 2.15
CA ASP A 10 12.01 2.25 0.72
C ASP A 10 10.65 2.76 0.26
N ALA A 11 9.56 2.26 0.84
CA ALA A 11 8.22 2.75 0.54
C ALA A 11 8.03 4.18 1.03
N LEU A 12 8.61 4.52 2.16
CA LEU A 12 8.54 5.89 2.68
C LEU A 12 9.22 6.88 1.72
N LYS A 13 10.35 6.50 1.16
CA LYS A 13 11.04 7.33 0.16
C LYS A 13 10.15 7.58 -1.06
N GLU A 14 9.47 6.55 -1.52
CA GLU A 14 8.53 6.68 -2.63
C GLU A 14 7.35 7.57 -2.27
N TRP A 15 6.82 7.42 -1.06
CA TRP A 15 5.73 8.23 -0.57
C TRP A 15 6.09 9.72 -0.52
N LEU A 16 7.28 10.04 -0.05
CA LEU A 16 7.73 11.43 0.08
C LEU A 16 7.90 12.12 -1.26
N LYS A 17 8.03 11.37 -2.35
CA LYS A 17 8.12 11.92 -3.70
C LYS A 17 6.76 12.24 -4.32
N LEU A 18 5.69 11.81 -3.70
CA LEU A 18 4.34 12.03 -4.21
C LEU A 18 3.89 13.47 -3.98
N ASP A 19 3.07 14.00 -4.90
CA ASP A 19 2.39 15.26 -4.68
C ASP A 19 1.49 15.16 -3.46
N LYS A 20 1.30 16.28 -2.78
CA LYS A 20 0.44 16.33 -1.59
C LYS A 20 -0.96 15.81 -1.84
N SER A 21 -1.54 16.13 -3.00
CA SER A 21 -2.89 15.66 -3.32
C SER A 21 -2.95 14.14 -3.44
N ILE A 22 -1.92 13.53 -4.00
CA ILE A 22 -1.83 12.07 -4.11
C ILE A 22 -1.65 11.44 -2.72
N GLN A 23 -0.77 12.02 -1.91
CA GLN A 23 -0.59 11.56 -0.53
C GLN A 23 -1.90 11.61 0.25
N GLN A 24 -2.65 12.68 0.12
CA GLN A 24 -3.93 12.84 0.81
C GLN A 24 -4.95 11.81 0.38
N GLN A 25 -5.01 11.52 -0.91
CA GLN A 25 -5.93 10.50 -1.43
C GLN A 25 -5.59 9.11 -0.89
N PHE A 26 -4.31 8.76 -0.88
CA PHE A 26 -3.88 7.49 -0.29
C PHE A 26 -4.11 7.45 1.22
N ALA A 27 -3.81 8.55 1.90
CA ALA A 27 -4.00 8.63 3.36
C ALA A 27 -5.46 8.39 3.74
N LYS A 28 -6.38 8.96 2.98
CA LYS A 28 -7.82 8.75 3.19
C LYS A 28 -8.19 7.28 3.04
N LYS A 29 -7.69 6.64 1.99
CA LYS A 29 -7.98 5.22 1.74
C LYS A 29 -7.30 4.32 2.77
N LEU A 30 -6.09 4.65 3.19
CA LEU A 30 -5.39 3.90 4.23
C LEU A 30 -6.12 3.98 5.57
N LYS A 31 -6.64 5.16 5.91
CA LYS A 31 -7.42 5.33 7.13
C LYS A 31 -8.65 4.43 7.12
N LYS A 32 -9.31 4.34 5.99
CA LYS A 32 -10.48 3.47 5.81
C LYS A 32 -10.07 2.01 5.92
N CYS A 33 -8.96 1.64 5.29
CA CYS A 33 -8.45 0.27 5.34
C CYS A 33 -7.99 -0.12 6.74
N SER A 34 -7.54 0.84 7.55
CA SER A 34 -7.06 0.54 8.90
C SER A 34 -8.13 -0.06 9.80
N GLU A 35 -9.38 0.17 9.49
CA GLU A 35 -10.49 -0.42 10.26
C GLU A 35 -10.83 -1.83 9.79
N ASN A 36 -10.62 -2.12 8.49
CA ASN A 36 -10.87 -3.43 7.92
C ASN A 36 -9.91 -3.66 6.74
N PRO A 37 -8.66 -4.06 7.00
CA PRO A 37 -7.64 -4.14 5.96
C PRO A 37 -7.75 -5.36 5.05
N HIS A 38 -8.48 -6.39 5.44
CA HIS A 38 -8.62 -7.60 4.65
C HIS A 38 -9.74 -7.45 3.63
N ILE A 39 -9.43 -6.79 2.51
CA ILE A 39 -10.40 -6.53 1.43
C ILE A 39 -10.19 -7.57 0.34
N PRO A 40 -11.09 -8.58 0.21
CA PRO A 40 -10.86 -9.68 -0.74
C PRO A 40 -10.64 -9.24 -2.17
N SER A 41 -11.37 -8.24 -2.63
CA SER A 41 -11.26 -7.74 -4.02
C SER A 41 -9.93 -7.04 -4.29
N ALA A 42 -9.20 -6.64 -3.25
CA ALA A 42 -7.93 -5.94 -3.37
C ALA A 42 -6.73 -6.84 -3.12
N LYS A 43 -6.95 -8.11 -2.77
CA LYS A 43 -5.88 -9.03 -2.41
C LYS A 43 -5.00 -9.35 -3.62
N LEU A 44 -3.68 -9.35 -3.39
CA LEU A 44 -2.72 -9.72 -4.42
C LEU A 44 -2.42 -11.22 -4.37
N ARG A 45 -2.35 -11.84 -5.55
CA ARG A 45 -2.00 -13.25 -5.65
C ARG A 45 -0.49 -13.41 -5.45
N GLY A 46 -0.12 -14.48 -4.77
CA GLY A 46 1.29 -14.81 -4.59
C GLY A 46 2.02 -14.03 -3.53
N LEU A 47 1.36 -13.05 -2.90
CA LEU A 47 1.93 -12.28 -1.81
C LEU A 47 1.05 -12.44 -0.58
N LYS A 48 1.61 -13.04 0.46
CA LYS A 48 0.85 -13.32 1.68
C LYS A 48 0.41 -12.02 2.34
N ASP A 49 -0.90 -11.92 2.59
CA ASP A 49 -1.52 -10.81 3.31
C ASP A 49 -1.27 -9.43 2.68
N CYS A 50 -1.02 -9.39 1.38
CA CYS A 50 -0.79 -8.14 0.66
C CYS A 50 -2.01 -7.72 -0.15
N TYR A 51 -2.27 -6.42 -0.14
CA TYR A 51 -3.41 -5.81 -0.78
C TYR A 51 -2.99 -4.56 -1.53
N LYS A 52 -3.80 -4.15 -2.50
CA LYS A 52 -3.51 -2.98 -3.32
C LYS A 52 -4.53 -1.87 -3.10
N ILE A 53 -4.08 -0.64 -3.26
CA ILE A 53 -4.94 0.52 -3.37
C ILE A 53 -4.63 1.20 -4.70
N LYS A 54 -5.66 1.45 -5.51
CA LYS A 54 -5.52 2.10 -6.81
C LYS A 54 -6.12 3.50 -6.76
N LEU A 55 -5.40 4.46 -7.32
CA LEU A 55 -5.95 5.77 -7.64
C LEU A 55 -6.16 5.81 -9.14
N ARG A 56 -7.39 5.57 -9.57
CA ARG A 56 -7.70 5.38 -11.00
C ARG A 56 -7.36 6.58 -11.86
N ALA A 57 -7.70 7.77 -11.39
CA ALA A 57 -7.50 8.99 -12.17
C ALA A 57 -6.02 9.30 -12.43
N SER A 58 -5.17 9.07 -11.45
CA SER A 58 -3.74 9.40 -11.55
C SER A 58 -2.87 8.21 -11.97
N GLY A 59 -3.39 6.99 -11.87
CA GLY A 59 -2.63 5.78 -12.17
C GLY A 59 -1.67 5.35 -11.08
N PHE A 60 -1.67 6.01 -9.93
CA PHE A 60 -0.82 5.60 -8.81
C PHE A 60 -1.40 4.37 -8.12
N ARG A 61 -0.50 3.55 -7.58
CA ARG A 61 -0.86 2.33 -6.87
C ARG A 61 -0.01 2.19 -5.62
N LEU A 62 -0.58 1.57 -4.59
CA LEU A 62 0.09 1.33 -3.32
C LEU A 62 -0.18 -0.12 -2.93
N VAL A 63 0.86 -0.80 -2.42
CA VAL A 63 0.74 -2.15 -1.88
C VAL A 63 1.01 -2.10 -0.39
N TYR A 64 0.14 -2.73 0.40
CA TYR A 64 0.35 -2.85 1.84
C TYR A 64 0.23 -4.30 2.26
N GLN A 65 0.91 -4.64 3.35
CA GLN A 65 0.81 -5.94 3.99
C GLN A 65 0.11 -5.80 5.33
N VAL A 66 -0.79 -6.74 5.63
CA VAL A 66 -1.48 -6.76 6.93
C VAL A 66 -0.71 -7.67 7.86
N ILE A 67 -0.34 -7.17 9.02
CA ILE A 67 0.33 -7.92 10.07
C ILE A 67 -0.62 -7.99 11.25
N ASP A 68 -1.42 -9.05 11.28
CA ASP A 68 -2.51 -9.16 12.26
C ASP A 68 -2.02 -9.23 13.70
N ASP A 69 -0.96 -9.96 13.95
CA ASP A 69 -0.42 -10.11 15.31
C ASP A 69 -0.04 -8.78 15.95
N MET A 70 0.38 -7.83 15.13
CA MET A 70 0.84 -6.52 15.60
C MET A 70 -0.17 -5.41 15.35
N LEU A 71 -1.28 -5.72 14.69
CA LEU A 71 -2.27 -4.74 14.25
C LEU A 71 -1.64 -3.62 13.43
N ILE A 72 -0.79 -4.00 12.49
CA ILE A 72 -0.06 -3.08 11.62
C ILE A 72 -0.45 -3.30 10.15
N ILE A 73 -0.57 -2.19 9.43
CA ILE A 73 -0.60 -2.17 7.98
C ILE A 73 0.75 -1.58 7.53
N ALA A 74 1.60 -2.41 6.93
CA ALA A 74 2.91 -1.97 6.47
C ALA A 74 2.84 -1.63 4.98
N VAL A 75 3.11 -0.38 4.62
CA VAL A 75 3.17 0.02 3.22
C VAL A 75 4.48 -0.51 2.64
N VAL A 76 4.36 -1.33 1.60
CA VAL A 76 5.49 -2.06 1.00
C VAL A 76 6.04 -1.34 -0.22
N ALA A 77 5.17 -0.79 -1.06
CA ALA A 77 5.58 -0.11 -2.29
C ALA A 77 4.52 0.89 -2.73
N VAL A 78 4.98 2.00 -3.31
CA VAL A 78 4.11 3.02 -3.89
C VAL A 78 4.72 3.47 -5.21
N GLY A 79 3.90 3.60 -6.25
CA GLY A 79 4.41 4.07 -7.53
C GLY A 79 3.33 4.24 -8.56
N LYS A 80 3.75 4.81 -9.70
CA LYS A 80 2.86 5.01 -10.82
C LYS A 80 2.88 3.77 -11.71
N ARG A 81 1.72 3.41 -12.22
CA ARG A 81 1.55 2.22 -13.07
C ARG A 81 2.54 2.14 -14.23
N GLU A 82 2.84 3.29 -14.84
CA GLU A 82 3.63 3.34 -16.08
C GLU A 82 5.13 3.14 -15.89
N HIS A 83 5.66 3.55 -14.73
CA HIS A 83 7.10 3.64 -14.52
C HIS A 83 7.71 2.51 -13.75
N SER A 84 6.92 1.83 -12.97
CA SER A 84 7.40 0.68 -12.25
C SER A 84 6.26 -0.27 -12.06
N ASN A 85 6.55 -1.52 -12.17
CA ASN A 85 5.59 -2.52 -11.78
C ASN A 85 5.60 -2.59 -10.27
N VAL A 86 4.74 -1.79 -9.65
CA VAL A 86 4.65 -1.69 -8.18
C VAL A 86 4.47 -3.06 -7.56
N TYR A 87 3.77 -3.95 -8.23
CA TYR A 87 3.53 -5.30 -7.74
C TYR A 87 4.80 -6.15 -7.76
N ASN A 88 5.64 -5.99 -8.77
CA ASN A 88 6.94 -6.66 -8.82
C ASN A 88 7.87 -6.14 -7.74
N LEU A 89 7.88 -4.83 -7.50
CA LEU A 89 8.63 -4.23 -6.40
C LEU A 89 8.19 -4.80 -5.06
N ALA A 90 6.87 -4.88 -4.84
CA ALA A 90 6.34 -5.45 -3.61
C ALA A 90 6.77 -6.90 -3.45
N SER A 91 6.71 -7.67 -4.53
CA SER A 91 7.11 -9.08 -4.52
C SER A 91 8.58 -9.23 -4.12
N GLU A 92 9.46 -8.41 -4.69
CA GLU A 92 10.88 -8.43 -4.36
C GLU A 92 11.14 -8.08 -2.90
N ARG A 93 10.44 -7.06 -2.40
CA ARG A 93 10.61 -6.60 -1.01
C ARG A 93 10.08 -7.58 0.00
N MET A 94 9.13 -8.43 -0.40
CA MET A 94 8.50 -9.41 0.49
C MET A 94 9.21 -10.77 0.51
N ARG A 95 10.24 -10.95 -0.28
CA ARG A 95 11.02 -12.20 -0.28
C ARG A 95 11.86 -12.38 0.97
#